data_53c0f76d198380f4d5660489a40c8aea
#
_entry.id   53c0f76d198380f4d5660489a40c8aea
#
_cell.length_a   1.000
_cell.length_b   1.000
_cell.length_c   1.000
_cell.angle_alpha   90.00
_cell.angle_beta   90.00
_cell.angle_gamma   90.00
#
_symmetry.space_group_name_H-M   'P 1'
#
loop_
_entity.id
_entity.type
_entity.pdbx_description
1 polymer ?
#
loop_
_entity_poly.entity_id
_entity_poly.type
_entity_poly.pdbx_seq_one_letter_code
_entity_poly.pdbx_strand_id
1 'polypeptide(L)'
;MDKNKIVSLVNRSPDLVGKHDREGWLNLFSSDAIVQDPVGAGPNRKGKDMRKGKDALGRFYDIFIGPNTIKFDVHQDIVVGDEMVREVSIHTTLPNGAITIVHCYLIYKIVEETGQLKVESLRAHWDFGKNAMALMKNNGFKGITGSTVQFGTMIKVQGMKRIIEYMGAMYKGILKKGIKSANAFATAVNAKDEAAFARLFDVGATIDFPVGSKPIDAGDFLKGAGKDVKLEFKGLRSGGWFTSCALDAKAGGADKHGVAFFQFNPKTKKIVNARFFWN
;
A
#
# COMPACT_ATOMS: atom_id res chain seq x y z
N MET A 1 -21.77 2.02 0.11
CA MET A 1 -21.50 2.29 -1.32
C MET A 1 -21.67 1.03 -2.16
N ASP A 2 -22.00 1.18 -3.44
CA ASP A 2 -22.12 0.05 -4.38
C ASP A 2 -20.72 -0.48 -4.75
N LYS A 3 -20.48 -1.77 -4.52
CA LYS A 3 -19.19 -2.42 -4.80
C LYS A 3 -18.78 -2.30 -6.26
N ASN A 4 -19.72 -2.48 -7.19
CA ASN A 4 -19.44 -2.43 -8.63
C ASN A 4 -19.02 -1.02 -9.07
N LYS A 5 -19.61 0.02 -8.50
CA LYS A 5 -19.23 1.41 -8.77
C LYS A 5 -17.82 1.72 -8.24
N ILE A 6 -17.45 1.18 -7.06
CA ILE A 6 -16.09 1.31 -6.51
C ILE A 6 -15.07 0.64 -7.43
N VAL A 7 -15.31 -0.61 -7.81
CA VAL A 7 -14.44 -1.35 -8.75
C VAL A 7 -14.30 -0.63 -10.08
N SER A 8 -15.43 -0.14 -10.63
CA SER A 8 -15.44 0.63 -11.89
C SER A 8 -14.60 1.92 -11.78
N LEU A 9 -14.73 2.66 -10.67
CA LEU A 9 -13.92 3.86 -10.44
C LEU A 9 -12.43 3.53 -10.43
N VAL A 10 -12.02 2.51 -9.66
CA VAL A 10 -10.62 2.13 -9.52
C VAL A 10 -10.04 1.59 -10.83
N ASN A 11 -10.83 0.86 -11.62
CA ASN A 11 -10.41 0.32 -12.93
C ASN A 11 -10.17 1.41 -13.98
N ARG A 12 -10.75 2.61 -13.83
CA ARG A 12 -10.43 3.74 -14.70
C ARG A 12 -8.98 4.22 -14.57
N SER A 13 -8.33 3.99 -13.40
CA SER A 13 -6.95 4.45 -13.18
C SER A 13 -5.95 3.78 -14.15
N PRO A 14 -5.88 2.45 -14.29
CA PRO A 14 -5.04 1.80 -15.30
C PRO A 14 -5.31 2.26 -16.72
N ASP A 15 -6.58 2.46 -17.10
CA ASP A 15 -6.97 2.89 -18.45
C ASP A 15 -6.45 4.29 -18.76
N LEU A 16 -6.59 5.23 -17.80
CA LEU A 16 -6.14 6.61 -17.96
C LEU A 16 -4.61 6.71 -17.94
N VAL A 17 -3.95 5.89 -17.10
CA VAL A 17 -2.49 5.76 -17.10
C VAL A 17 -1.99 5.23 -18.46
N GLY A 18 -2.61 4.19 -19.00
CA GLY A 18 -2.23 3.62 -20.29
C GLY A 18 -2.44 4.57 -21.48
N LYS A 19 -3.40 5.50 -21.37
CA LYS A 19 -3.67 6.57 -22.36
C LYS A 19 -2.85 7.84 -22.13
N HIS A 20 -2.05 7.90 -21.06
CA HIS A 20 -1.36 9.11 -20.61
C HIS A 20 -2.31 10.30 -20.36
N ASP A 21 -3.58 10.03 -20.02
CA ASP A 21 -4.58 11.03 -19.69
C ASP A 21 -4.38 11.56 -18.28
N ARG A 22 -3.53 12.57 -18.17
CA ARG A 22 -3.16 13.20 -16.90
C ARG A 22 -4.37 13.81 -16.17
N GLU A 23 -5.15 14.60 -16.88
CA GLU A 23 -6.29 15.32 -16.29
C GLU A 23 -7.40 14.35 -15.90
N GLY A 24 -7.70 13.36 -16.74
CA GLY A 24 -8.63 12.29 -16.43
C GLY A 24 -8.19 11.52 -15.17
N TRP A 25 -6.88 11.19 -15.04
CA TRP A 25 -6.35 10.50 -13.87
C TRP A 25 -6.46 11.37 -12.60
N LEU A 26 -6.07 12.64 -12.65
CA LEU A 26 -6.21 13.56 -11.51
C LEU A 26 -7.67 13.74 -11.08
N ASN A 27 -8.61 13.69 -12.03
CA ASN A 27 -10.04 13.82 -11.77
C ASN A 27 -10.67 12.59 -11.09
N LEU A 28 -9.97 11.46 -11.00
CA LEU A 28 -10.42 10.32 -10.18
C LEU A 28 -10.38 10.64 -8.68
N PHE A 29 -9.52 11.56 -8.28
CA PHE A 29 -9.26 11.87 -6.87
C PHE A 29 -10.12 13.03 -6.39
N SER A 30 -10.51 13.00 -5.09
CA SER A 30 -11.21 14.11 -4.43
C SER A 30 -10.35 15.38 -4.39
N SER A 31 -10.94 16.50 -4.06
CA SER A 31 -10.27 17.82 -4.05
C SER A 31 -9.08 17.90 -3.09
N ASP A 32 -9.11 17.11 -1.99
CA ASP A 32 -8.09 17.06 -0.94
C ASP A 32 -7.39 15.70 -0.82
N ALA A 33 -7.47 14.89 -1.87
CA ALA A 33 -6.97 13.52 -1.87
C ALA A 33 -5.50 13.38 -1.48
N ILE A 34 -5.17 12.23 -0.89
CA ILE A 34 -3.82 11.88 -0.42
C ILE A 34 -3.35 10.60 -1.11
N VAL A 35 -2.22 10.67 -1.80
CA VAL A 35 -1.55 9.49 -2.38
C VAL A 35 -0.21 9.27 -1.69
N GLN A 36 -0.01 8.09 -1.13
CA GLN A 36 1.27 7.61 -0.58
C GLN A 36 1.75 6.42 -1.40
N ASP A 37 2.79 6.63 -2.18
CA ASP A 37 3.39 5.60 -3.04
C ASP A 37 4.91 5.75 -3.08
N PRO A 38 5.63 4.87 -2.37
CA PRO A 38 5.13 3.87 -1.41
C PRO A 38 4.71 4.48 -0.06
N VAL A 39 4.03 3.69 0.78
CA VAL A 39 3.85 4.03 2.21
C VAL A 39 5.21 4.21 2.87
N GLY A 40 5.33 5.25 3.72
CA GLY A 40 6.61 5.67 4.30
C GLY A 40 7.32 6.76 3.52
N ALA A 41 6.99 6.98 2.24
CA ALA A 41 7.29 8.22 1.54
C ALA A 41 6.32 9.34 1.97
N GLY A 42 6.75 10.58 1.84
CA GLY A 42 5.86 11.71 2.16
C GLY A 42 4.61 11.72 1.25
N PRO A 43 3.44 12.10 1.78
CA PRO A 43 2.19 12.08 1.02
C PRO A 43 2.18 13.10 -0.14
N ASN A 44 1.61 12.71 -1.27
CA ASN A 44 1.30 13.61 -2.38
C ASN A 44 -0.16 14.05 -2.23
N ARG A 45 -0.37 15.34 -1.93
CA ARG A 45 -1.69 15.92 -1.66
C ARG A 45 -2.20 16.68 -2.87
N LYS A 46 -3.45 16.41 -3.25
CA LYS A 46 -4.16 17.22 -4.26
C LYS A 46 -4.49 18.60 -3.68
N GLY A 47 -4.39 19.64 -4.48
CA GLY A 47 -4.66 21.01 -4.07
C GLY A 47 -3.69 21.59 -3.02
N LYS A 48 -2.62 20.86 -2.64
CA LYS A 48 -1.65 21.30 -1.63
C LYS A 48 -0.21 21.27 -2.15
N ASP A 49 0.69 21.90 -1.39
CA ASP A 49 2.13 21.94 -1.69
C ASP A 49 2.42 22.45 -3.10
N MET A 50 1.80 23.57 -3.49
CA MET A 50 1.92 24.14 -4.83
C MET A 50 3.36 24.52 -5.17
N ARG A 51 3.81 24.09 -6.35
CA ARG A 51 5.11 24.44 -6.91
C ARG A 51 5.02 24.53 -8.44
N LYS A 52 5.47 25.65 -9.00
CA LYS A 52 5.39 25.91 -10.46
C LYS A 52 3.98 25.67 -11.03
N GLY A 53 2.95 26.15 -10.32
CA GLY A 53 1.54 26.01 -10.74
C GLY A 53 0.93 24.61 -10.61
N LYS A 54 1.65 23.64 -10.06
CA LYS A 54 1.16 22.26 -9.87
C LYS A 54 1.17 21.86 -8.40
N ASP A 55 0.13 21.17 -7.97
CA ASP A 55 0.06 20.56 -6.64
C ASP A 55 0.98 19.32 -6.52
N ALA A 56 1.07 18.74 -5.32
CA ALA A 56 1.95 17.60 -5.08
C ALA A 56 1.51 16.35 -5.86
N LEU A 57 0.20 16.13 -6.04
CA LEU A 57 -0.33 14.97 -6.77
C LEU A 57 -0.07 15.10 -8.29
N GLY A 58 -0.26 16.29 -8.85
CA GLY A 58 0.05 16.54 -10.26
C GLY A 58 1.54 16.36 -10.56
N ARG A 59 2.42 16.79 -9.64
CA ARG A 59 3.87 16.56 -9.79
C ARG A 59 4.25 15.08 -9.64
N PHE A 60 3.54 14.33 -8.79
CA PHE A 60 3.72 12.88 -8.69
C PHE A 60 3.43 12.20 -10.04
N TYR A 61 2.32 12.56 -10.69
CA TYR A 61 2.01 12.08 -12.04
C TYR A 61 3.14 12.38 -13.03
N ASP A 62 3.59 13.63 -13.06
CA ASP A 62 4.62 14.10 -14.00
C ASP A 62 5.97 13.40 -13.85
N ILE A 63 6.26 12.83 -12.68
CA ILE A 63 7.53 12.14 -12.39
C ILE A 63 7.41 10.64 -12.60
N PHE A 64 6.35 10.02 -12.08
CA PHE A 64 6.26 8.57 -11.96
C PHE A 64 5.33 7.92 -12.97
N ILE A 65 4.35 8.65 -13.51
CA ILE A 65 3.36 8.09 -14.41
C ILE A 65 3.60 8.59 -15.85
N GLY A 66 3.56 9.89 -16.05
CA GLY A 66 3.61 10.49 -17.39
C GLY A 66 4.79 10.08 -18.27
N PRO A 67 6.04 9.99 -17.76
CA PRO A 67 7.18 9.59 -18.58
C PRO A 67 7.28 8.10 -18.88
N ASN A 68 6.53 7.25 -18.15
CA ASN A 68 6.72 5.81 -18.15
C ASN A 68 5.60 5.08 -18.88
N THR A 69 5.90 3.92 -19.44
CA THR A 69 4.86 2.97 -19.88
C THR A 69 4.54 2.03 -18.72
N ILE A 70 3.28 2.03 -18.28
CA ILE A 70 2.84 1.28 -17.09
C ILE A 70 1.72 0.32 -17.48
N LYS A 71 1.85 -0.94 -17.04
CA LYS A 71 0.83 -1.97 -17.17
C LYS A 71 0.51 -2.55 -15.79
N PHE A 72 -0.75 -2.85 -15.56
CA PHE A 72 -1.24 -3.41 -14.30
C PHE A 72 -1.70 -4.85 -14.53
N ASP A 73 -1.17 -5.76 -13.75
CA ASP A 73 -1.61 -7.16 -13.68
C ASP A 73 -2.31 -7.35 -12.33
N VAL A 74 -3.64 -7.28 -12.36
CA VAL A 74 -4.49 -7.31 -11.15
C VAL A 74 -4.74 -8.76 -10.77
N HIS A 75 -4.38 -9.13 -9.53
CA HIS A 75 -4.54 -10.49 -9.02
C HIS A 75 -5.84 -10.64 -8.22
N GLN A 76 -6.17 -9.65 -7.39
CA GLN A 76 -7.36 -9.67 -6.54
C GLN A 76 -7.86 -8.28 -6.22
N ASP A 77 -9.18 -8.12 -6.15
CA ASP A 77 -9.88 -6.95 -5.63
C ASP A 77 -10.81 -7.35 -4.49
N ILE A 78 -10.73 -6.65 -3.37
CA ILE A 78 -11.58 -6.87 -2.20
C ILE A 78 -12.20 -5.54 -1.81
N VAL A 79 -13.55 -5.46 -1.79
CA VAL A 79 -14.28 -4.25 -1.44
C VAL A 79 -15.02 -4.45 -0.14
N VAL A 80 -14.75 -3.59 0.85
CA VAL A 80 -15.43 -3.57 2.15
C VAL A 80 -15.85 -2.15 2.50
N GLY A 81 -17.16 -1.92 2.56
CA GLY A 81 -17.69 -0.58 2.84
C GLY A 81 -17.32 0.43 1.77
N ASP A 82 -16.48 1.39 2.13
CA ASP A 82 -15.95 2.46 1.29
C ASP A 82 -14.44 2.28 1.00
N GLU A 83 -13.89 1.12 1.34
CA GLU A 83 -12.51 0.78 1.05
C GLU A 83 -12.41 -0.34 0.01
N MET A 84 -11.38 -0.25 -0.81
CA MET A 84 -11.01 -1.32 -1.74
C MET A 84 -9.53 -1.62 -1.58
N VAL A 85 -9.23 -2.92 -1.45
CA VAL A 85 -7.86 -3.43 -1.50
C VAL A 85 -7.65 -4.12 -2.85
N ARG A 86 -6.55 -3.77 -3.52
CA ARG A 86 -6.12 -4.42 -4.76
C ARG A 86 -4.75 -5.04 -4.57
N GLU A 87 -4.62 -6.32 -4.83
CA GLU A 87 -3.34 -6.96 -5.06
C GLU A 87 -2.98 -6.87 -6.54
N VAL A 88 -1.79 -6.33 -6.85
CA VAL A 88 -1.42 -6.04 -8.24
C VAL A 88 0.09 -6.11 -8.45
N SER A 89 0.50 -6.52 -9.66
CA SER A 89 1.85 -6.36 -10.18
C SER A 89 1.86 -5.19 -11.17
N ILE A 90 2.64 -4.16 -10.87
CA ILE A 90 2.79 -2.97 -11.71
C ILE A 90 4.08 -3.11 -12.52
N HIS A 91 3.95 -3.27 -13.82
CA HIS A 91 5.06 -3.35 -14.78
C HIS A 91 5.35 -1.95 -15.30
N THR A 92 6.52 -1.42 -15.03
CA THR A 92 6.93 -0.08 -15.46
C THR A 92 8.14 -0.18 -16.38
N THR A 93 8.01 0.36 -17.58
CA THR A 93 9.13 0.57 -18.50
C THR A 93 9.52 2.04 -18.46
N LEU A 94 10.76 2.31 -18.05
CA LEU A 94 11.35 3.64 -18.00
C LEU A 94 11.70 4.13 -19.43
N PRO A 95 11.86 5.46 -19.66
CA PRO A 95 12.15 6.01 -20.99
C PRO A 95 13.43 5.44 -21.65
N ASN A 96 14.40 4.97 -20.85
CA ASN A 96 15.62 4.34 -21.34
C ASN A 96 15.50 2.82 -21.57
N GLY A 97 14.28 2.28 -21.47
CA GLY A 97 13.97 0.87 -21.66
C GLY A 97 14.29 -0.05 -20.46
N ALA A 98 14.66 0.49 -19.29
CA ALA A 98 14.78 -0.31 -18.09
C ALA A 98 13.38 -0.72 -17.60
N ILE A 99 13.23 -1.97 -17.14
CA ILE A 99 11.96 -2.53 -16.70
C ILE A 99 12.00 -2.83 -15.20
N THR A 100 10.96 -2.47 -14.50
CA THR A 100 10.73 -2.89 -13.12
C THR A 100 9.33 -3.47 -12.95
N ILE A 101 9.21 -4.46 -12.08
CA ILE A 101 7.93 -5.06 -11.69
C ILE A 101 7.79 -4.86 -10.19
N VAL A 102 6.79 -4.11 -9.81
CA VAL A 102 6.46 -3.84 -8.40
C VAL A 102 5.21 -4.62 -8.03
N HIS A 103 5.38 -5.66 -7.23
CA HIS A 103 4.22 -6.33 -6.61
C HIS A 103 3.79 -5.53 -5.40
N CYS A 104 2.55 -5.09 -5.34
CA CYS A 104 2.05 -4.23 -4.26
C CYS A 104 0.61 -4.54 -3.87
N TYR A 105 0.24 -4.07 -2.67
CA TYR A 105 -1.13 -4.00 -2.20
C TYR A 105 -1.53 -2.53 -2.15
N LEU A 106 -2.58 -2.18 -2.88
CA LEU A 106 -3.13 -0.83 -2.94
C LEU A 106 -4.37 -0.77 -2.06
N ILE A 107 -4.43 0.17 -1.12
CA ILE A 107 -5.64 0.47 -0.37
C ILE A 107 -6.20 1.78 -0.89
N TYR A 108 -7.42 1.74 -1.38
CA TYR A 108 -8.21 2.89 -1.79
C TYR A 108 -9.27 3.18 -0.72
N LYS A 109 -9.41 4.44 -0.33
CA LYS A 109 -10.57 4.96 0.40
C LYS A 109 -11.39 5.78 -0.57
N ILE A 110 -12.67 5.50 -0.65
CA ILE A 110 -13.59 6.14 -1.59
C ILE A 110 -14.52 7.08 -0.83
N VAL A 111 -14.81 8.21 -1.43
CA VAL A 111 -15.74 9.22 -0.93
C VAL A 111 -16.70 9.62 -2.05
N GLU A 112 -17.86 10.13 -1.67
CA GLU A 112 -18.75 10.80 -2.60
C GLU A 112 -18.50 12.31 -2.51
N GLU A 113 -18.14 12.92 -3.63
CA GLU A 113 -17.90 14.36 -3.77
C GLU A 113 -18.72 14.88 -4.94
N THR A 114 -19.60 15.85 -4.69
CA THR A 114 -20.50 16.45 -5.71
C THR A 114 -21.31 15.42 -6.52
N GLY A 115 -21.82 14.38 -5.86
CA GLY A 115 -22.62 13.31 -6.49
C GLY A 115 -21.81 12.30 -7.30
N GLN A 116 -20.48 12.32 -7.20
CA GLN A 116 -19.60 11.38 -7.88
C GLN A 116 -18.69 10.65 -6.89
N LEU A 117 -18.43 9.36 -7.13
CA LEU A 117 -17.41 8.64 -6.38
C LEU A 117 -16.02 9.12 -6.77
N LYS A 118 -15.20 9.41 -5.78
CA LYS A 118 -13.79 9.84 -5.89
C LYS A 118 -12.89 9.05 -4.97
N VAL A 119 -11.62 8.97 -5.31
CA VAL A 119 -10.59 8.41 -4.44
C VAL A 119 -10.15 9.48 -3.45
N GLU A 120 -10.47 9.30 -2.16
CA GLU A 120 -10.03 10.18 -1.07
C GLU A 120 -8.57 9.88 -0.70
N SER A 121 -8.20 8.60 -0.65
CA SER A 121 -6.81 8.24 -0.44
C SER A 121 -6.41 6.97 -1.18
N LEU A 122 -5.13 6.93 -1.59
CA LEU A 122 -4.47 5.76 -2.13
C LEU A 122 -3.16 5.52 -1.36
N ARG A 123 -3.03 4.32 -0.82
CA ARG A 123 -1.80 3.87 -0.15
C ARG A 123 -1.25 2.64 -0.85
N ALA A 124 -0.04 2.77 -1.41
CA ALA A 124 0.65 1.68 -2.09
C ALA A 124 1.66 1.02 -1.13
N HIS A 125 1.41 -0.24 -0.80
CA HIS A 125 2.24 -1.02 0.11
C HIS A 125 3.19 -1.91 -0.68
N TRP A 126 4.45 -1.50 -0.79
CA TRP A 126 5.52 -2.26 -1.41
C TRP A 126 6.89 -1.92 -0.81
N ASP A 127 7.88 -2.78 -1.04
CA ASP A 127 9.23 -2.65 -0.50
C ASP A 127 10.10 -1.83 -1.46
N PHE A 128 10.27 -0.54 -1.16
CA PHE A 128 11.05 0.37 -1.99
C PHE A 128 12.51 -0.08 -2.14
N GLY A 129 13.15 -0.50 -1.05
CA GLY A 129 14.56 -0.92 -1.08
C GLY A 129 14.79 -2.15 -1.96
N LYS A 130 13.92 -3.16 -1.82
CA LYS A 130 13.97 -4.36 -2.67
C LYS A 130 13.79 -4.03 -4.15
N ASN A 131 12.79 -3.19 -4.47
CA ASN A 131 12.50 -2.85 -5.86
C ASN A 131 13.60 -1.98 -6.49
N ALA A 132 14.18 -1.04 -5.74
CA ALA A 132 15.33 -0.26 -6.21
C ALA A 132 16.54 -1.15 -6.52
N MET A 133 16.85 -2.11 -5.65
CA MET A 133 17.92 -3.09 -5.92
C MET A 133 17.61 -4.01 -7.10
N ALA A 134 16.37 -4.47 -7.23
CA ALA A 134 15.92 -5.30 -8.35
C ALA A 134 16.03 -4.55 -9.68
N LEU A 135 15.63 -3.28 -9.73
CA LEU A 135 15.77 -2.44 -10.92
C LEU A 135 17.23 -2.39 -11.40
N MET A 136 18.17 -2.15 -10.48
CA MET A 136 19.60 -2.12 -10.82
C MET A 136 20.13 -3.50 -11.23
N LYS A 137 19.82 -4.55 -10.47
CA LYS A 137 20.29 -5.90 -10.73
C LYS A 137 19.79 -6.47 -12.06
N ASN A 138 18.50 -6.25 -12.37
CA ASN A 138 17.87 -6.86 -13.54
C ASN A 138 18.12 -6.09 -14.84
N ASN A 139 18.53 -4.82 -14.77
CA ASN A 139 18.73 -3.96 -15.94
C ASN A 139 20.20 -3.49 -16.10
N GLY A 140 21.09 -3.84 -15.18
CA GLY A 140 22.48 -3.43 -15.25
C GLY A 140 22.64 -1.91 -15.39
N PHE A 141 23.42 -1.47 -16.37
CA PHE A 141 23.70 -0.04 -16.62
C PHE A 141 22.42 0.77 -16.92
N LYS A 142 21.43 0.18 -17.62
CA LYS A 142 20.12 0.85 -17.85
C LYS A 142 19.37 1.12 -16.56
N GLY A 143 19.44 0.21 -15.58
CA GLY A 143 18.81 0.42 -14.27
C GLY A 143 19.44 1.60 -13.52
N ILE A 144 20.76 1.74 -13.57
CA ILE A 144 21.48 2.85 -12.94
C ILE A 144 21.13 4.17 -13.63
N THR A 145 21.25 4.25 -14.96
CA THR A 145 20.96 5.47 -15.71
C THR A 145 19.50 5.89 -15.62
N GLY A 146 18.55 4.93 -15.67
CA GLY A 146 17.13 5.20 -15.49
C GLY A 146 16.82 5.79 -14.11
N SER A 147 17.40 5.20 -13.06
CA SER A 147 17.28 5.73 -11.69
C SER A 147 17.83 7.15 -11.59
N THR A 148 19.01 7.42 -12.17
CA THR A 148 19.65 8.75 -12.15
C THR A 148 18.79 9.80 -12.85
N VAL A 149 18.22 9.49 -14.01
CA VAL A 149 17.32 10.39 -14.74
C VAL A 149 16.05 10.65 -13.93
N GLN A 150 15.46 9.62 -13.33
CA GLN A 150 14.27 9.78 -12.50
C GLN A 150 14.55 10.64 -11.26
N PHE A 151 15.69 10.45 -10.58
CA PHE A 151 16.12 11.29 -9.48
C PHE A 151 16.33 12.75 -9.92
N GLY A 152 17.00 12.99 -11.06
CA GLY A 152 17.15 14.33 -11.62
C GLY A 152 15.80 15.03 -11.88
N THR A 153 14.86 14.28 -12.42
CA THR A 153 13.48 14.77 -12.63
C THR A 153 12.79 15.11 -11.31
N MET A 154 12.93 14.23 -10.30
CA MET A 154 12.40 14.50 -8.95
C MET A 154 12.98 15.79 -8.35
N ILE A 155 14.32 16.02 -8.44
CA ILE A 155 14.96 17.24 -7.95
C ILE A 155 14.35 18.46 -8.64
N LYS A 156 14.27 18.43 -9.96
CA LYS A 156 13.76 19.52 -10.78
C LYS A 156 12.30 19.86 -10.49
N VAL A 157 11.46 18.83 -10.32
CA VAL A 157 10.00 18.99 -10.19
C VAL A 157 9.57 19.15 -8.74
N GLN A 158 10.06 18.33 -7.82
CA GLN A 158 9.63 18.33 -6.40
C GLN A 158 10.58 19.07 -5.46
N GLY A 159 11.85 19.20 -5.81
CA GLY A 159 12.89 19.79 -4.97
C GLY A 159 13.53 18.83 -3.98
N MET A 160 14.70 19.20 -3.45
CA MET A 160 15.55 18.34 -2.61
C MET A 160 14.86 17.84 -1.34
N LYS A 161 14.07 18.69 -0.66
CA LYS A 161 13.35 18.29 0.56
C LYS A 161 12.46 17.06 0.34
N ARG A 162 11.70 17.05 -0.76
CA ARG A 162 10.80 15.91 -1.09
C ARG A 162 11.56 14.63 -1.42
N ILE A 163 12.75 14.75 -1.99
CA ILE A 163 13.61 13.58 -2.25
C ILE A 163 14.06 12.95 -0.94
N ILE A 164 14.51 13.75 0.01
CA ILE A 164 14.92 13.26 1.33
C ILE A 164 13.76 12.54 2.02
N GLU A 165 12.54 13.09 1.93
CA GLU A 165 11.33 12.44 2.44
C GLU A 165 11.03 11.13 1.71
N TYR A 166 11.11 11.12 0.38
CA TYR A 166 10.89 9.95 -0.46
C TYR A 166 11.93 8.85 -0.20
N MET A 167 13.21 9.20 -0.17
CA MET A 167 14.29 8.29 0.17
C MET A 167 14.17 7.75 1.60
N GLY A 168 13.52 8.50 2.48
CA GLY A 168 13.21 8.04 3.82
C GLY A 168 12.46 6.71 3.85
N ALA A 169 11.64 6.42 2.85
CA ALA A 169 10.92 5.15 2.73
C ALA A 169 11.84 3.92 2.62
N MET A 170 13.11 4.08 2.21
CA MET A 170 14.06 2.98 2.12
C MET A 170 14.61 2.53 3.49
N TYR A 171 14.75 3.46 4.44
CA TYR A 171 15.45 3.19 5.70
C TYR A 171 14.66 3.56 6.95
N LYS A 172 13.61 4.39 6.83
CA LYS A 172 12.74 4.75 7.94
C LYS A 172 11.52 3.82 7.95
N GLY A 173 11.31 3.13 9.07
CA GLY A 173 10.14 2.28 9.22
C GLY A 173 10.42 1.00 9.99
N ILE A 174 9.46 0.09 9.94
CA ILE A 174 9.53 -1.20 10.63
C ILE A 174 10.41 -2.21 9.87
N LEU A 175 10.48 -2.10 8.53
CA LEU A 175 11.32 -2.92 7.65
C LEU A 175 11.23 -4.44 7.96
N LYS A 176 12.39 -5.13 7.99
CA LYS A 176 12.46 -6.58 8.29
C LYS A 176 11.83 -6.98 9.63
N LYS A 177 11.80 -6.07 10.62
CA LYS A 177 11.14 -6.34 11.92
C LYS A 177 9.64 -6.51 11.74
N GLY A 178 8.99 -5.73 10.86
CA GLY A 178 7.57 -5.87 10.56
C GLY A 178 7.23 -7.23 9.95
N ILE A 179 8.06 -7.73 9.02
CA ILE A 179 7.90 -9.07 8.44
C ILE A 179 8.03 -10.15 9.52
N LYS A 180 9.02 -10.03 10.42
CA LYS A 180 9.17 -10.95 11.55
C LYS A 180 7.97 -10.91 12.49
N SER A 181 7.46 -9.73 12.81
CA SER A 181 6.29 -9.57 13.68
C SER A 181 5.01 -10.14 13.05
N ALA A 182 4.79 -9.93 11.74
CA ALA A 182 3.65 -10.52 11.04
C ALA A 182 3.72 -12.07 11.04
N ASN A 183 4.89 -12.65 10.76
CA ASN A 183 5.07 -14.11 10.85
C ASN A 183 4.85 -14.62 12.28
N ALA A 184 5.39 -13.91 13.29
CA ALA A 184 5.19 -14.29 14.70
C ALA A 184 3.70 -14.19 15.10
N PHE A 185 2.94 -13.24 14.53
CA PHE A 185 1.49 -13.16 14.69
C PHE A 185 0.81 -14.45 14.21
N ALA A 186 1.06 -14.87 12.95
CA ALA A 186 0.47 -16.10 12.42
C ALA A 186 0.88 -17.33 13.24
N THR A 187 2.16 -17.41 13.65
CA THR A 187 2.67 -18.51 14.49
C THR A 187 1.94 -18.57 15.82
N ALA A 188 1.80 -17.45 16.53
CA ALA A 188 1.14 -17.37 17.83
C ALA A 188 -0.36 -17.70 17.73
N VAL A 189 -1.05 -17.20 16.69
CA VAL A 189 -2.46 -17.54 16.41
C VAL A 189 -2.61 -19.04 16.16
N ASN A 190 -1.77 -19.61 15.32
CA ASN A 190 -1.83 -21.04 14.97
C ASN A 190 -1.51 -21.97 16.14
N ALA A 191 -0.62 -21.53 17.04
CA ALA A 191 -0.24 -22.26 18.24
C ALA A 191 -1.18 -21.99 19.45
N LYS A 192 -2.08 -20.98 19.37
CA LYS A 192 -2.88 -20.50 20.50
C LYS A 192 -2.02 -20.00 21.68
N ASP A 193 -0.83 -19.46 21.36
CA ASP A 193 0.09 -18.94 22.37
C ASP A 193 -0.27 -17.49 22.73
N GLU A 194 -1.12 -17.35 23.74
CA GLU A 194 -1.59 -16.02 24.23
C GLU A 194 -0.41 -15.15 24.69
N ALA A 195 0.61 -15.73 25.30
CA ALA A 195 1.74 -14.97 25.84
C ALA A 195 2.64 -14.44 24.71
N ALA A 196 2.96 -15.27 23.69
CA ALA A 196 3.70 -14.82 22.51
C ALA A 196 2.89 -13.79 21.72
N PHE A 197 1.58 -14.01 21.58
CA PHE A 197 0.67 -13.10 20.87
C PHE A 197 0.63 -11.72 21.51
N ALA A 198 0.38 -11.64 22.82
CA ALA A 198 0.30 -10.37 23.56
C ALA A 198 1.57 -9.51 23.46
N ARG A 199 2.76 -10.13 23.39
CA ARG A 199 4.04 -9.41 23.27
C ARG A 199 4.18 -8.63 21.95
N LEU A 200 3.42 -8.99 20.92
CA LEU A 200 3.48 -8.34 19.59
C LEU A 200 2.80 -6.99 19.58
N PHE A 201 1.88 -6.73 20.48
CA PHE A 201 1.00 -5.57 20.46
C PHE A 201 1.40 -4.46 21.40
N ASP A 202 1.09 -3.24 21.00
CA ASP A 202 1.12 -2.08 21.88
C ASP A 202 -0.16 -2.01 22.73
N VAL A 203 -0.16 -1.19 23.75
CA VAL A 203 -1.34 -0.97 24.60
C VAL A 203 -2.46 -0.35 23.78
N GLY A 204 -3.68 -0.87 23.91
CA GLY A 204 -4.86 -0.41 23.18
C GLY A 204 -4.85 -0.77 21.69
N ALA A 205 -4.03 -1.72 21.27
CA ALA A 205 -4.02 -2.19 19.89
C ALA A 205 -5.31 -2.90 19.52
N THR A 206 -5.72 -2.77 18.25
CA THR A 206 -6.96 -3.34 17.72
C THR A 206 -6.73 -4.27 16.54
N ILE A 207 -7.69 -5.17 16.34
CA ILE A 207 -7.71 -6.11 15.19
C ILE A 207 -9.08 -6.00 14.51
N ASP A 208 -9.07 -5.67 13.23
CA ASP A 208 -10.24 -5.70 12.36
C ASP A 208 -10.30 -7.07 11.65
N PHE A 209 -11.15 -7.98 12.12
CA PHE A 209 -11.19 -9.37 11.66
C PHE A 209 -12.62 -9.87 11.40
N PRO A 210 -13.13 -9.79 10.15
CA PRO A 210 -12.60 -9.02 9.04
C PRO A 210 -12.82 -7.51 9.18
N VAL A 211 -12.21 -6.71 8.30
CA VAL A 211 -12.55 -5.30 8.14
C VAL A 211 -14.06 -5.16 7.84
N GLY A 212 -14.70 -4.15 8.41
CA GLY A 212 -16.16 -3.97 8.37
C GLY A 212 -16.90 -4.58 9.57
N SER A 213 -16.25 -5.44 10.37
CA SER A 213 -16.71 -5.86 11.69
C SER A 213 -16.28 -4.84 12.76
N LYS A 214 -16.87 -4.96 13.96
CA LYS A 214 -16.42 -4.17 15.11
C LYS A 214 -14.96 -4.51 15.43
N PRO A 215 -14.07 -3.52 15.57
CA PRO A 215 -12.69 -3.78 16.00
C PRO A 215 -12.62 -4.53 17.32
N ILE A 216 -11.72 -5.49 17.41
CA ILE A 216 -11.50 -6.35 18.59
C ILE A 216 -10.25 -5.85 19.30
N ASP A 217 -10.28 -5.73 20.64
CA ASP A 217 -9.06 -5.54 21.42
C ASP A 217 -8.11 -6.71 21.19
N ALA A 218 -6.83 -6.43 20.97
CA ALA A 218 -5.85 -7.48 20.68
C ALA A 218 -5.74 -8.53 21.81
N GLY A 219 -5.94 -8.12 23.07
CA GLY A 219 -5.94 -9.01 24.22
C GLY A 219 -7.09 -10.04 24.23
N ASP A 220 -8.19 -9.74 23.56
CA ASP A 220 -9.38 -10.60 23.49
C ASP A 220 -9.43 -11.44 22.21
N PHE A 221 -8.58 -11.17 21.23
CA PHE A 221 -8.69 -11.79 19.90
C PHE A 221 -8.63 -13.32 19.97
N LEU A 222 -7.62 -13.91 20.63
CA LEU A 222 -7.45 -15.37 20.70
C LEU A 222 -8.53 -16.07 21.53
N LYS A 223 -9.16 -15.35 22.47
CA LYS A 223 -10.27 -15.90 23.30
C LYS A 223 -11.60 -15.87 22.54
N GLY A 224 -11.71 -15.02 21.52
CA GLY A 224 -12.91 -14.82 20.69
C GLY A 224 -12.70 -15.22 19.24
N ALA A 225 -12.69 -14.24 18.35
CA ALA A 225 -12.69 -14.44 16.90
C ALA A 225 -11.47 -15.25 16.38
N GLY A 226 -10.34 -15.18 17.07
CA GLY A 226 -9.12 -15.91 16.71
C GLY A 226 -9.05 -17.35 17.22
N LYS A 227 -10.04 -17.81 18.02
CA LYS A 227 -9.99 -19.12 18.72
C LYS A 227 -9.81 -20.30 17.75
N ASP A 228 -10.55 -20.31 16.64
CA ASP A 228 -10.54 -21.43 15.68
C ASP A 228 -9.93 -21.04 14.34
N VAL A 229 -9.08 -20.00 14.36
CA VAL A 229 -8.43 -19.48 13.16
C VAL A 229 -7.08 -20.17 12.92
N LYS A 230 -6.80 -20.45 11.65
CA LYS A 230 -5.46 -20.79 11.13
C LYS A 230 -5.10 -19.77 10.06
N LEU A 231 -3.86 -19.30 10.07
CA LEU A 231 -3.36 -18.26 9.18
C LEU A 231 -2.09 -18.72 8.47
N GLU A 232 -2.01 -18.39 7.19
CA GLU A 232 -0.79 -18.45 6.40
C GLU A 232 -0.59 -17.11 5.68
N PHE A 233 0.60 -16.52 5.80
CA PHE A 233 0.95 -15.25 5.15
C PHE A 233 1.96 -15.47 4.03
N LYS A 234 1.68 -14.90 2.86
CA LYS A 234 2.53 -14.99 1.67
C LYS A 234 2.87 -13.60 1.15
N GLY A 235 3.99 -13.47 0.45
CA GLY A 235 4.33 -12.22 -0.21
C GLY A 235 4.48 -11.02 0.71
N LEU A 236 5.01 -11.19 1.93
CA LEU A 236 5.15 -10.12 2.91
C LEU A 236 6.01 -8.97 2.38
N ARG A 237 5.52 -7.76 2.55
CA ARG A 237 6.17 -6.49 2.17
C ARG A 237 6.11 -5.50 3.31
N SER A 238 7.18 -4.75 3.48
CA SER A 238 7.26 -3.71 4.51
C SER A 238 7.62 -2.37 3.89
N GLY A 239 6.85 -1.34 4.20
CA GLY A 239 7.10 0.04 3.82
C GLY A 239 6.66 0.99 4.94
N GLY A 240 7.49 1.98 5.28
CA GLY A 240 7.22 2.85 6.41
C GLY A 240 6.95 2.05 7.70
N TRP A 241 5.87 2.38 8.38
CA TRP A 241 5.42 1.72 9.62
C TRP A 241 4.32 0.68 9.37
N PHE A 242 4.34 0.05 8.19
CA PHE A 242 3.37 -0.96 7.78
C PHE A 242 4.05 -2.22 7.28
N THR A 243 3.39 -3.36 7.49
CA THR A 243 3.66 -4.62 6.79
C THR A 243 2.36 -5.11 6.18
N SER A 244 2.41 -5.62 4.97
CA SER A 244 1.28 -6.17 4.25
C SER A 244 1.62 -7.54 3.67
N CYS A 245 0.61 -8.39 3.48
CA CYS A 245 0.79 -9.72 2.92
C CYS A 245 -0.50 -10.25 2.32
N ALA A 246 -0.37 -11.18 1.37
CA ALA A 246 -1.47 -12.07 1.02
C ALA A 246 -1.77 -12.99 2.20
N LEU A 247 -3.05 -13.29 2.38
CA LEU A 247 -3.60 -14.05 3.49
C LEU A 247 -4.35 -15.25 2.97
N ASP A 248 -3.96 -16.44 3.44
CA ASP A 248 -4.81 -17.62 3.46
C ASP A 248 -5.23 -17.87 4.91
N ALA A 249 -6.53 -17.95 5.16
CA ALA A 249 -7.06 -18.21 6.49
C ALA A 249 -8.12 -19.31 6.48
N LYS A 250 -8.14 -20.11 7.53
CA LYS A 250 -9.28 -20.97 7.84
C LYS A 250 -9.97 -20.36 9.06
N ALA A 251 -11.18 -19.87 8.87
CA ALA A 251 -11.94 -19.17 9.90
C ALA A 251 -13.42 -19.57 9.83
N GLY A 252 -14.02 -19.93 10.98
CA GLY A 252 -15.41 -20.40 11.02
C GLY A 252 -15.65 -21.64 10.15
N GLY A 253 -14.66 -22.51 9.98
CA GLY A 253 -14.74 -23.71 9.15
C GLY A 253 -14.62 -23.48 7.63
N ALA A 254 -14.48 -22.23 7.17
CA ALA A 254 -14.35 -21.87 5.75
C ALA A 254 -12.94 -21.38 5.42
N ASP A 255 -12.48 -21.69 4.22
CA ASP A 255 -11.25 -21.14 3.69
C ASP A 255 -11.51 -19.71 3.19
N LYS A 256 -10.61 -18.79 3.53
CA LYS A 256 -10.65 -17.37 3.18
C LYS A 256 -9.34 -16.97 2.51
N HIS A 257 -9.46 -16.21 1.44
CA HIS A 257 -8.31 -15.62 0.74
C HIS A 257 -8.43 -14.11 0.77
N GLY A 258 -7.31 -13.43 1.04
CA GLY A 258 -7.37 -11.99 1.20
C GLY A 258 -6.02 -11.33 1.40
N VAL A 259 -6.05 -10.18 2.06
CA VAL A 259 -4.87 -9.36 2.35
C VAL A 259 -4.90 -8.91 3.81
N ALA A 260 -3.75 -8.96 4.48
CA ALA A 260 -3.57 -8.45 5.83
C ALA A 260 -2.61 -7.26 5.85
N PHE A 261 -2.91 -6.29 6.71
CA PHE A 261 -2.09 -5.11 6.97
C PHE A 261 -1.83 -4.98 8.45
N PHE A 262 -0.57 -4.73 8.80
CA PHE A 262 -0.11 -4.48 10.17
C PHE A 262 0.47 -3.08 10.26
N GLN A 263 -0.06 -2.26 11.14
CA GLN A 263 0.48 -0.95 11.46
C GLN A 263 1.28 -1.02 12.75
N PHE A 264 2.43 -0.35 12.78
CA PHE A 264 3.37 -0.37 13.90
C PHE A 264 3.56 1.00 14.53
N ASN A 265 3.69 1.02 15.85
CA ASN A 265 4.09 2.21 16.58
C ASN A 265 5.56 2.56 16.27
N PRO A 266 5.86 3.79 15.86
CA PRO A 266 7.24 4.20 15.56
C PRO A 266 8.21 4.13 16.73
N LYS A 267 7.73 4.25 17.97
CA LYS A 267 8.55 4.23 19.19
C LYS A 267 8.76 2.81 19.70
N THR A 268 7.68 2.09 19.98
CA THR A 268 7.73 0.75 20.59
C THR A 268 8.04 -0.36 19.59
N LYS A 269 7.81 -0.13 18.29
CA LYS A 269 7.92 -1.13 17.20
C LYS A 269 6.92 -2.26 17.33
N LYS A 270 5.88 -2.11 18.15
CA LYS A 270 4.79 -3.06 18.33
C LYS A 270 3.63 -2.76 17.41
N ILE A 271 2.78 -3.75 17.17
CA ILE A 271 1.57 -3.63 16.36
C ILE A 271 0.56 -2.77 17.12
N VAL A 272 0.01 -1.76 16.46
CA VAL A 272 -1.09 -0.92 16.99
C VAL A 272 -2.42 -1.24 16.34
N ASN A 273 -2.39 -1.74 15.10
CA ASN A 273 -3.58 -2.20 14.40
C ASN A 273 -3.22 -3.31 13.42
N ALA A 274 -4.09 -4.33 13.33
CA ALA A 274 -4.01 -5.38 12.32
C ALA A 274 -5.37 -5.47 11.61
N ARG A 275 -5.37 -5.41 10.27
CA ARG A 275 -6.56 -5.35 9.44
C ARG A 275 -6.57 -6.49 8.44
N PHE A 276 -7.65 -7.25 8.41
CA PHE A 276 -7.80 -8.44 7.58
C PHE A 276 -8.95 -8.22 6.59
N PHE A 277 -8.64 -8.21 5.30
CA PHE A 277 -9.59 -8.07 4.21
C PHE A 277 -9.75 -9.40 3.49
N TRP A 278 -10.99 -9.88 3.34
CA TRP A 278 -11.36 -10.99 2.49
C TRP A 278 -12.79 -10.88 2.00
N ASN A 279 -13.13 -11.61 0.95
CA ASN A 279 -14.48 -11.76 0.42
C ASN A 279 -15.25 -12.89 1.11
#